data_bd1db93a3543c4f3ce23526df0a32434
#
_entry.id   bd1db93a3543c4f3ce23526df0a32434
#
_cell.length_a   1.000
_cell.length_b   1.000
_cell.length_c   1.000
_cell.angle_alpha   90.00
_cell.angle_beta   90.00
_cell.angle_gamma   90.00
#
_symmetry.space_group_name_H-M   'P 1'
#
loop_
_entity.id
_entity.type
_entity.pdbx_description
1 polymer ?
#
loop_
_entity_poly.entity_id
_entity_poly.type
_entity_poly.pdbx_seq_one_letter_code
_entity_poly.pdbx_strand_id
1 'polypeptide(L)'
;MARGIGRRSKNCESMIYSMTGYGKSVTIFQDKKICVEVRSLNGKAMDLSTRIAPQFKGREMEIRTLLTSRLERGKVDFSLWVEQNENVAVMPSINVAVLQNYMEQMKAVSATTGVELPQNLMEILVRMPEVISHKEVYELTEEEWEVTLATIKKAIDEMVDFRRQEGEALAMKFREKIGNIAALLASVEPYEKERVEKIRGRILDALENKLGAEYDNNRFEQELIYYIEKLDINEEKQRLANHLDYFIKTMEGEYGQGKKLGFIAQEMGREINTLGSKSNHAEMQNIVVKMKDELEQIKEQVLNVM
;
A
#
# COMPACT_ATOMS: atom_id res chain seq x y z
N MET A 1 30.42 27.21 -35.76
CA MET A 1 30.42 26.48 -34.45
C MET A 1 29.01 26.56 -33.89
N ALA A 2 28.20 25.55 -34.15
CA ALA A 2 26.82 25.45 -33.63
C ALA A 2 26.80 24.35 -32.56
N ARG A 3 26.59 24.75 -31.31
CA ARG A 3 26.42 23.81 -30.19
C ARG A 3 25.00 23.27 -30.23
N GLY A 4 24.88 21.97 -30.55
CA GLY A 4 23.66 21.22 -30.44
C GLY A 4 23.23 21.09 -28.97
N ILE A 5 22.12 21.71 -28.63
CA ILE A 5 21.45 21.50 -27.34
C ILE A 5 20.63 20.22 -27.50
N GLY A 6 21.18 19.10 -26.99
CA GLY A 6 20.45 17.86 -26.86
C GLY A 6 19.26 18.06 -25.93
N ARG A 7 18.05 18.02 -26.49
CA ARG A 7 16.81 17.86 -25.73
C ARG A 7 16.87 16.49 -25.02
N ARG A 8 17.24 16.49 -23.74
CA ARG A 8 16.89 15.36 -22.86
C ARG A 8 15.36 15.29 -22.84
N SER A 9 14.82 14.21 -23.36
CA SER A 9 13.46 13.80 -23.11
C SER A 9 13.31 13.69 -21.58
N LYS A 10 12.55 14.58 -20.96
CA LYS A 10 12.07 14.41 -19.62
C LYS A 10 11.12 13.21 -19.67
N ASN A 11 11.61 12.01 -19.37
CA ASN A 11 10.76 10.95 -18.90
C ASN A 11 10.06 11.52 -17.66
N CYS A 12 8.78 11.76 -17.77
CA CYS A 12 7.94 12.13 -16.64
C CYS A 12 7.80 10.84 -15.79
N GLU A 13 8.76 10.63 -14.90
CA GLU A 13 8.68 9.56 -13.90
C GLU A 13 7.48 9.89 -13.03
N SER A 14 6.48 9.02 -13.01
CA SER A 14 5.33 9.19 -12.14
C SER A 14 5.81 9.14 -10.69
N MET A 15 5.44 10.13 -9.87
CA MET A 15 5.81 10.16 -8.44
C MET A 15 4.85 9.35 -7.56
N ILE A 16 4.21 8.35 -8.13
CA ILE A 16 3.34 7.44 -7.38
C ILE A 16 4.20 6.34 -6.73
N TYR A 17 4.00 6.16 -5.43
CA TYR A 17 4.53 5.05 -4.65
C TYR A 17 3.40 4.18 -4.15
N SER A 18 3.62 2.85 -4.15
CA SER A 18 2.69 1.93 -3.51
C SER A 18 2.84 1.97 -1.99
N MET A 19 1.75 1.73 -1.27
CA MET A 19 1.78 1.51 0.18
C MET A 19 2.31 0.13 0.56
N THR A 20 2.22 -0.84 -0.34
CA THR A 20 2.78 -2.18 -0.17
C THR A 20 4.26 -2.17 -0.54
N GLY A 21 5.05 -2.95 0.19
CA GLY A 21 6.48 -3.03 -0.08
C GLY A 21 7.15 -4.16 0.69
N TYR A 22 8.28 -4.60 0.17
CA TYR A 22 9.11 -5.64 0.74
C TYR A 22 10.59 -5.30 0.51
N GLY A 23 11.39 -5.45 1.57
CA GLY A 23 12.84 -5.34 1.49
C GLY A 23 13.50 -6.35 2.42
N LYS A 24 14.56 -6.99 1.96
CA LYS A 24 15.32 -7.98 2.73
C LYS A 24 16.79 -7.79 2.46
N SER A 25 17.56 -7.59 3.51
CA SER A 25 19.02 -7.51 3.39
C SER A 25 19.69 -8.49 4.34
N VAL A 26 20.78 -9.04 3.89
CA VAL A 26 21.58 -10.02 4.64
C VAL A 26 23.03 -9.62 4.54
N THR A 27 23.70 -9.57 5.70
CA THR A 27 25.13 -9.27 5.78
C THR A 27 25.80 -10.29 6.69
N ILE A 28 26.97 -10.75 6.30
CA ILE A 28 27.81 -11.64 7.12
C ILE A 28 28.79 -10.77 7.89
N PHE A 29 28.80 -10.91 9.20
CA PHE A 29 29.78 -10.31 10.09
C PHE A 29 30.41 -11.39 10.94
N GLN A 30 31.70 -11.63 10.76
CA GLN A 30 32.41 -12.76 11.34
C GLN A 30 31.69 -14.09 11.03
N ASP A 31 31.33 -14.88 12.04
CA ASP A 31 30.63 -16.16 11.91
C ASP A 31 29.10 -16.04 11.99
N LYS A 32 28.57 -14.80 11.94
CA LYS A 32 27.14 -14.49 12.07
C LYS A 32 26.60 -13.93 10.78
N LYS A 33 25.39 -14.34 10.47
CA LYS A 33 24.61 -13.80 9.36
C LYS A 33 23.48 -12.93 9.93
N ILE A 34 23.62 -11.63 9.78
CA ILE A 34 22.63 -10.64 10.21
C ILE A 34 21.57 -10.53 9.10
N CYS A 35 20.34 -10.84 9.45
CA CYS A 35 19.21 -10.82 8.53
C CYS A 35 18.22 -9.73 8.94
N VAL A 36 17.87 -8.89 7.98
CA VAL A 36 16.87 -7.82 8.15
C VAL A 36 15.77 -8.01 7.13
N GLU A 37 14.54 -7.95 7.56
CA GLU A 37 13.36 -8.00 6.70
C GLU A 37 12.39 -6.90 7.08
N VAL A 38 11.89 -6.17 6.09
CA VAL A 38 10.90 -5.11 6.23
C VAL A 38 9.75 -5.40 5.28
N ARG A 39 8.54 -5.46 5.81
CA ARG A 39 7.29 -5.61 5.04
C ARG A 39 6.37 -4.46 5.33
N SER A 40 5.68 -3.98 4.31
CA SER A 40 4.69 -2.93 4.47
C SER A 40 3.39 -3.30 3.77
N LEU A 41 2.29 -3.02 4.45
CA LEU A 41 0.94 -3.14 3.93
C LEU A 41 0.24 -1.78 3.99
N ASN A 42 -0.90 -1.69 3.30
CA ASN A 42 -1.72 -0.48 3.31
C ASN A 42 -2.14 -0.12 4.75
N GLY A 43 -2.00 1.17 5.09
CA GLY A 43 -2.38 1.71 6.38
C GLY A 43 -2.61 3.22 6.34
N LYS A 44 -3.60 3.72 7.09
CA LYS A 44 -3.91 5.16 7.16
C LYS A 44 -2.88 5.95 7.96
N ALA A 45 -2.25 5.31 8.94
CA ALA A 45 -1.19 5.85 9.80
C ALA A 45 -0.01 4.89 9.82
N MET A 46 1.13 5.34 10.39
CA MET A 46 2.24 4.46 10.67
C MET A 46 1.88 3.53 11.83
N ASP A 47 1.84 2.22 11.56
CA ASP A 47 1.71 1.15 12.54
C ASP A 47 2.94 0.25 12.41
N LEU A 48 3.86 0.35 13.38
CA LEU A 48 5.16 -0.31 13.33
C LEU A 48 5.23 -1.45 14.34
N SER A 49 5.28 -2.67 13.83
CA SER A 49 5.58 -3.90 14.59
C SER A 49 7.05 -4.26 14.42
N THR A 50 7.75 -4.50 15.53
CA THR A 50 9.18 -4.84 15.51
C THR A 50 9.44 -6.18 16.19
N ARG A 51 10.16 -7.04 15.51
CA ARG A 51 10.72 -8.30 16.06
C ARG A 51 12.23 -8.20 15.99
N ILE A 52 12.87 -7.99 17.13
CA ILE A 52 14.30 -7.70 17.21
C ILE A 52 14.95 -8.75 18.10
N ALA A 53 16.04 -9.34 17.62
CA ALA A 53 16.82 -10.30 18.40
C ALA A 53 17.32 -9.66 19.71
N PRO A 54 17.40 -10.44 20.82
CA PRO A 54 17.66 -9.92 22.16
C PRO A 54 18.89 -9.02 22.26
N GLN A 55 19.95 -9.31 21.52
CA GLN A 55 21.19 -8.54 21.52
C GLN A 55 21.04 -7.10 21.00
N PHE A 56 20.05 -6.82 20.16
CA PHE A 56 19.80 -5.51 19.60
C PHE A 56 18.69 -4.72 20.31
N LYS A 57 18.06 -5.27 21.35
CA LYS A 57 16.96 -4.62 22.07
C LYS A 57 17.34 -3.25 22.63
N GLY A 58 18.60 -3.07 23.04
CA GLY A 58 19.10 -1.77 23.53
C GLY A 58 19.05 -0.66 22.45
N ARG A 59 19.05 -1.02 21.17
CA ARG A 59 19.01 -0.10 20.04
C ARG A 59 17.62 0.00 19.37
N GLU A 60 16.58 -0.59 19.98
CA GLU A 60 15.23 -0.64 19.40
C GLU A 60 14.66 0.75 19.09
N MET A 61 14.85 1.73 19.97
CA MET A 61 14.35 3.09 19.77
C MET A 61 15.00 3.79 18.57
N GLU A 62 16.29 3.54 18.34
CA GLU A 62 17.01 4.08 17.20
C GLU A 62 16.49 3.47 15.88
N ILE A 63 16.26 2.16 15.87
CA ILE A 63 15.67 1.45 14.73
C ILE A 63 14.26 1.98 14.43
N ARG A 64 13.41 2.14 15.46
CA ARG A 64 12.05 2.69 15.31
C ARG A 64 12.06 4.10 14.73
N THR A 65 12.94 4.96 15.21
CA THR A 65 13.09 6.33 14.71
C THR A 65 13.51 6.34 13.24
N LEU A 66 14.48 5.49 12.86
CA LEU A 66 14.93 5.35 11.48
C LEU A 66 13.80 4.89 10.57
N LEU A 67 13.08 3.84 10.95
CA LEU A 67 11.95 3.30 10.17
C LEU A 67 10.84 4.34 10.00
N THR A 68 10.46 5.03 11.08
CA THR A 68 9.39 6.02 11.05
C THR A 68 9.72 7.21 10.18
N SER A 69 10.99 7.67 10.23
CA SER A 69 11.45 8.81 9.43
C SER A 69 11.52 8.52 7.93
N ARG A 70 11.74 7.25 7.55
CA ARG A 70 11.94 6.85 6.15
C ARG A 70 10.68 6.32 5.46
N LEU A 71 9.74 5.77 6.23
CA LEU A 71 8.59 5.03 5.67
C LEU A 71 7.25 5.75 5.79
N GLU A 72 7.19 6.89 6.49
CA GLU A 72 6.09 7.84 6.63
C GLU A 72 4.76 7.23 7.11
N ARG A 73 4.16 6.27 6.38
CA ARG A 73 2.88 5.62 6.71
C ARG A 73 2.79 4.18 6.21
N GLY A 74 1.84 3.43 6.74
CA GLY A 74 1.57 2.03 6.43
C GLY A 74 1.68 1.14 7.65
N LYS A 75 1.17 -0.08 7.55
CA LYS A 75 1.42 -1.12 8.54
C LYS A 75 2.74 -1.79 8.19
N VAL A 76 3.78 -1.54 9.01
CA VAL A 76 5.15 -1.99 8.76
C VAL A 76 5.53 -3.05 9.76
N ASP A 77 5.89 -4.22 9.28
CA ASP A 77 6.48 -5.32 10.05
C ASP A 77 7.99 -5.36 9.81
N PHE A 78 8.76 -5.14 10.85
CA PHE A 78 10.22 -5.17 10.84
C PHE A 78 10.73 -6.36 11.62
N SER A 79 11.64 -7.14 11.03
CA SER A 79 12.28 -8.28 11.69
C SER A 79 13.81 -8.20 11.53
N LEU A 80 14.50 -8.32 12.66
CA LEU A 80 15.95 -8.38 12.75
C LEU A 80 16.35 -9.60 13.55
N TRP A 81 17.02 -10.56 12.90
CA TRP A 81 17.53 -11.76 13.55
C TRP A 81 18.95 -12.09 13.09
N VAL A 82 19.61 -12.94 13.84
CA VAL A 82 20.95 -13.43 13.52
C VAL A 82 20.89 -14.94 13.40
N GLU A 83 21.41 -15.44 12.30
CA GLU A 83 21.65 -16.85 12.06
C GLU A 83 23.13 -17.11 12.36
N GLN A 84 23.44 -18.03 13.26
CA GLN A 84 24.82 -18.51 13.46
C GLN A 84 25.13 -19.58 12.40
N ASN A 85 26.36 -19.61 11.90
CA ASN A 85 26.78 -20.71 11.05
C ASN A 85 26.72 -22.02 11.86
N GLU A 86 26.04 -23.03 11.32
CA GLU A 86 25.80 -24.33 11.95
C GLU A 86 27.09 -25.08 12.37
N ASN A 87 28.26 -24.61 11.96
CA ASN A 87 29.54 -25.25 12.25
C ASN A 87 30.17 -24.85 13.59
N VAL A 88 29.59 -23.87 14.31
CA VAL A 88 30.07 -23.56 15.68
C VAL A 88 29.06 -24.14 16.64
N ALA A 89 29.29 -25.39 17.06
CA ALA A 89 28.55 -25.97 18.15
C ALA A 89 28.78 -25.12 19.41
N VAL A 90 27.76 -24.33 19.78
CA VAL A 90 27.77 -23.60 21.07
C VAL A 90 27.83 -24.67 22.16
N MET A 91 28.99 -24.90 22.70
CA MET A 91 29.12 -25.79 23.83
C MET A 91 28.44 -25.11 25.02
N PRO A 92 27.48 -25.79 25.67
CA PRO A 92 26.86 -25.25 26.88
C PRO A 92 27.95 -24.99 27.92
N SER A 93 27.97 -23.79 28.48
CA SER A 93 28.91 -23.44 29.54
C SER A 93 28.28 -23.64 30.92
N ILE A 94 29.12 -24.05 31.90
CA ILE A 94 28.69 -24.17 33.28
C ILE A 94 28.76 -22.77 33.94
N ASN A 95 27.62 -22.30 34.45
CA ASN A 95 27.58 -21.08 35.26
C ASN A 95 28.12 -21.37 36.66
N VAL A 96 29.42 -21.13 36.86
CA VAL A 96 30.14 -21.42 38.11
C VAL A 96 29.54 -20.64 39.29
N ALA A 97 29.07 -19.42 39.10
CA ALA A 97 28.46 -18.62 40.17
C ALA A 97 27.15 -19.25 40.70
N VAL A 98 26.28 -19.69 39.77
CA VAL A 98 25.02 -20.38 40.13
C VAL A 98 25.32 -21.72 40.80
N LEU A 99 26.29 -22.49 40.28
CA LEU A 99 26.70 -23.74 40.84
C LEU A 99 27.23 -23.58 42.25
N GLN A 100 28.09 -22.57 42.51
CA GLN A 100 28.60 -22.26 43.84
C GLN A 100 27.48 -21.90 44.81
N ASN A 101 26.54 -21.07 44.39
CA ASN A 101 25.38 -20.70 45.22
C ASN A 101 24.55 -21.92 45.62
N TYR A 102 24.22 -22.83 44.69
CA TYR A 102 23.52 -24.07 45.01
C TYR A 102 24.33 -24.95 45.96
N MET A 103 25.64 -25.06 45.78
CA MET A 103 26.50 -25.81 46.65
C MET A 103 26.52 -25.27 48.10
N GLU A 104 26.56 -23.96 48.28
CA GLU A 104 26.49 -23.30 49.60
C GLU A 104 25.14 -23.53 50.28
N GLN A 105 24.04 -23.40 49.54
CA GLN A 105 22.69 -23.69 50.05
C GLN A 105 22.57 -25.13 50.50
N MET A 106 23.04 -26.09 49.71
CA MET A 106 23.00 -27.52 50.09
C MET A 106 23.82 -27.81 51.31
N LYS A 107 25.00 -27.20 51.49
CA LYS A 107 25.81 -27.33 52.72
C LYS A 107 25.08 -26.76 53.94
N ALA A 108 24.43 -25.61 53.81
CA ALA A 108 23.67 -24.98 54.88
C ALA A 108 22.45 -25.84 55.30
N VAL A 109 21.73 -26.41 54.34
CA VAL A 109 20.61 -27.34 54.59
C VAL A 109 21.09 -28.60 55.28
N SER A 110 22.19 -29.23 54.84
CA SER A 110 22.80 -30.40 55.45
C SER A 110 23.19 -30.10 56.92
N ALA A 111 23.83 -28.99 57.22
CA ALA A 111 24.20 -28.57 58.55
C ALA A 111 22.97 -28.34 59.45
N THR A 112 21.87 -27.84 58.94
CA THR A 112 20.65 -27.54 59.74
C THR A 112 19.80 -28.78 59.96
N THR A 113 19.70 -29.65 58.95
CA THR A 113 18.81 -30.81 58.97
C THR A 113 19.48 -32.12 59.46
N GLY A 114 20.83 -32.15 59.51
CA GLY A 114 21.62 -33.35 59.82
C GLY A 114 21.63 -34.41 58.70
N VAL A 115 21.09 -34.07 57.52
CA VAL A 115 21.11 -34.94 56.31
C VAL A 115 22.48 -34.87 55.69
N GLU A 116 23.18 -35.96 55.49
CA GLU A 116 24.48 -35.97 54.79
C GLU A 116 24.36 -35.61 53.32
N LEU A 117 25.36 -34.86 52.78
CA LEU A 117 25.42 -34.57 51.36
C LEU A 117 25.70 -35.84 50.55
N PRO A 118 24.99 -36.03 49.41
CA PRO A 118 25.17 -37.21 48.58
C PRO A 118 26.56 -37.23 47.95
N GLN A 119 27.16 -38.43 47.76
CA GLN A 119 28.47 -38.58 47.13
C GLN A 119 28.52 -38.08 45.68
N ASN A 120 27.38 -38.12 44.96
CA ASN A 120 27.24 -37.66 43.58
C ASN A 120 26.73 -36.20 43.49
N LEU A 121 27.06 -35.35 44.46
CA LEU A 121 26.61 -33.96 44.56
C LEU A 121 26.83 -33.16 43.25
N MET A 122 27.96 -33.34 42.58
CA MET A 122 28.27 -32.65 41.33
C MET A 122 27.30 -33.02 40.20
N GLU A 123 26.90 -34.29 40.11
CA GLU A 123 25.90 -34.72 39.12
C GLU A 123 24.53 -34.08 39.35
N ILE A 124 24.16 -33.91 40.62
CA ILE A 124 22.91 -33.24 41.00
C ILE A 124 22.98 -31.76 40.66
N LEU A 125 24.08 -31.09 41.02
CA LEU A 125 24.28 -29.68 40.79
C LEU A 125 24.26 -29.28 39.29
N VAL A 126 24.86 -30.11 38.45
CA VAL A 126 24.87 -29.85 36.99
C VAL A 126 23.47 -29.94 36.37
N ARG A 127 22.55 -30.73 37.00
CA ARG A 127 21.15 -30.83 36.56
C ARG A 127 20.23 -29.74 37.12
N MET A 128 20.73 -28.90 38.04
CA MET A 128 19.95 -27.83 38.63
C MET A 128 19.66 -26.71 37.55
N PRO A 129 18.53 -26.01 37.68
CA PRO A 129 18.17 -24.94 36.77
C PRO A 129 19.28 -23.88 36.65
N GLU A 130 19.52 -23.41 35.45
CA GLU A 130 20.48 -22.34 35.11
C GLU A 130 21.96 -22.66 35.40
N VAL A 131 22.31 -23.83 35.86
CA VAL A 131 23.72 -24.27 36.02
C VAL A 131 24.35 -24.55 34.65
N ILE A 132 23.63 -25.14 33.72
CA ILE A 132 24.03 -25.25 32.34
C ILE A 132 23.40 -24.05 31.61
N SER A 133 24.21 -23.09 31.27
CA SER A 133 23.77 -21.88 30.56
C SER A 133 24.04 -22.03 29.08
N HIS A 134 22.99 -21.87 28.28
CA HIS A 134 23.09 -21.62 26.83
C HIS A 134 23.13 -20.13 26.53
N LYS A 135 23.15 -19.26 27.55
CA LYS A 135 23.18 -17.81 27.39
C LYS A 135 24.64 -17.36 27.42
N GLU A 136 25.21 -17.15 26.28
CA GLU A 136 26.29 -16.17 26.18
C GLU A 136 25.71 -14.80 26.54
N VAL A 137 26.30 -14.09 27.51
CA VAL A 137 26.04 -12.68 27.72
C VAL A 137 26.68 -11.96 26.51
N TYR A 138 25.85 -11.79 25.49
CA TYR A 138 26.30 -11.20 24.24
C TYR A 138 26.30 -9.68 24.41
N GLU A 139 27.47 -9.07 24.46
CA GLU A 139 27.62 -7.61 24.39
C GLU A 139 27.77 -7.20 22.94
N LEU A 140 26.83 -6.39 22.46
CA LEU A 140 26.85 -5.82 21.13
C LEU A 140 28.05 -4.85 21.00
N THR A 141 28.98 -5.14 20.08
CA THR A 141 30.06 -4.24 19.77
C THR A 141 29.60 -3.09 18.85
N GLU A 142 30.23 -1.92 18.94
CA GLU A 142 29.89 -0.81 18.04
C GLU A 142 30.14 -1.15 16.57
N GLU A 143 31.16 -1.92 16.25
CA GLU A 143 31.42 -2.40 14.88
C GLU A 143 30.27 -3.26 14.34
N GLU A 144 29.78 -4.23 15.14
CA GLU A 144 28.64 -5.05 14.76
C GLU A 144 27.37 -4.21 14.61
N TRP A 145 27.20 -3.19 15.46
CA TRP A 145 26.08 -2.26 15.35
C TRP A 145 26.13 -1.46 14.03
N GLU A 146 27.28 -0.92 13.65
CA GLU A 146 27.44 -0.19 12.40
C GLU A 146 27.13 -1.05 11.18
N VAL A 147 27.58 -2.31 11.13
CA VAL A 147 27.26 -3.25 10.08
C VAL A 147 25.77 -3.57 10.07
N THR A 148 25.17 -3.77 11.25
CA THR A 148 23.72 -4.02 11.38
C THR A 148 22.92 -2.81 10.90
N LEU A 149 23.30 -1.59 11.26
CA LEU A 149 22.64 -0.35 10.84
C LEU A 149 22.74 -0.16 9.31
N ALA A 150 23.89 -0.47 8.72
CA ALA A 150 24.04 -0.46 7.26
C ALA A 150 23.12 -1.48 6.57
N THR A 151 23.00 -2.68 7.16
CA THR A 151 22.10 -3.73 6.65
C THR A 151 20.63 -3.30 6.76
N ILE A 152 20.23 -2.65 7.86
CA ILE A 152 18.88 -2.10 8.04
C ILE A 152 18.59 -1.03 6.98
N LYS A 153 19.51 -0.08 6.77
CA LYS A 153 19.37 0.97 5.75
C LYS A 153 19.18 0.36 4.36
N LYS A 154 19.97 -0.65 4.02
CA LYS A 154 19.87 -1.35 2.73
C LYS A 154 18.51 -2.04 2.57
N ALA A 155 17.99 -2.72 3.60
CA ALA A 155 16.66 -3.34 3.54
C ALA A 155 15.53 -2.29 3.36
N ILE A 156 15.67 -1.12 3.99
CA ILE A 156 14.73 0.00 3.82
C ILE A 156 14.81 0.53 2.37
N ASP A 157 16.00 0.73 1.83
CA ASP A 157 16.19 1.23 0.47
C ASP A 157 15.61 0.26 -0.56
N GLU A 158 15.82 -1.06 -0.40
CA GLU A 158 15.19 -2.09 -1.25
C GLU A 158 13.65 -2.04 -1.17
N MET A 159 13.09 -1.81 0.02
CA MET A 159 11.64 -1.65 0.18
C MET A 159 11.12 -0.38 -0.51
N VAL A 160 11.83 0.74 -0.42
CA VAL A 160 11.47 2.00 -1.11
C VAL A 160 11.52 1.81 -2.62
N ASP A 161 12.56 1.15 -3.14
CA ASP A 161 12.67 0.83 -4.56
C ASP A 161 11.53 -0.09 -5.04
N PHE A 162 11.15 -1.08 -4.24
CA PHE A 162 9.99 -1.92 -4.52
C PHE A 162 8.70 -1.10 -4.61
N ARG A 163 8.45 -0.21 -3.63
CA ARG A 163 7.29 0.70 -3.65
C ARG A 163 7.25 1.58 -4.89
N ARG A 164 8.41 2.05 -5.35
CA ARG A 164 8.53 2.85 -6.58
C ARG A 164 8.16 2.03 -7.81
N GLN A 165 8.73 0.83 -7.97
CA GLN A 165 8.45 -0.04 -9.12
C GLN A 165 6.97 -0.44 -9.19
N GLU A 166 6.37 -0.78 -8.05
CA GLU A 166 4.94 -1.09 -7.96
C GLU A 166 4.07 0.15 -8.25
N GLY A 167 4.50 1.33 -7.78
CA GLY A 167 3.87 2.61 -8.09
C GLY A 167 3.87 2.94 -9.58
N GLU A 168 4.97 2.69 -10.28
CA GLU A 168 5.06 2.85 -11.74
C GLU A 168 4.10 1.90 -12.49
N ALA A 169 3.99 0.65 -12.03
CA ALA A 169 3.03 -0.31 -12.59
C ALA A 169 1.56 0.14 -12.36
N LEU A 170 1.26 0.70 -11.17
CA LEU A 170 -0.05 1.29 -10.88
C LEU A 170 -0.33 2.50 -11.78
N ALA A 171 0.65 3.37 -11.99
CA ALA A 171 0.51 4.53 -12.86
C ALA A 171 0.19 4.14 -14.32
N MET A 172 0.82 3.09 -14.84
CA MET A 172 0.48 2.57 -16.17
C MET A 172 -0.96 2.07 -16.24
N LYS A 173 -1.42 1.33 -15.24
CA LYS A 173 -2.81 0.85 -15.16
C LYS A 173 -3.80 2.02 -15.08
N PHE A 174 -3.51 3.05 -14.29
CA PHE A 174 -4.37 4.23 -14.21
C PHE A 174 -4.48 4.95 -15.56
N ARG A 175 -3.36 5.14 -16.28
CA ARG A 175 -3.40 5.74 -17.62
C ARG A 175 -4.26 4.93 -18.59
N GLU A 176 -4.13 3.61 -18.58
CA GLU A 176 -4.97 2.71 -19.39
C GLU A 176 -6.45 2.89 -19.06
N LYS A 177 -6.83 2.80 -17.78
CA LYS A 177 -8.22 2.88 -17.34
C LYS A 177 -8.84 4.26 -17.61
N ILE A 178 -8.10 5.33 -17.34
CA ILE A 178 -8.51 6.70 -17.67
C ILE A 178 -8.68 6.87 -19.19
N GLY A 179 -7.77 6.32 -20.00
CA GLY A 179 -7.90 6.30 -21.45
C GLY A 179 -9.14 5.55 -21.93
N ASN A 180 -9.46 4.42 -21.33
CA ASN A 180 -10.66 3.64 -21.63
C ASN A 180 -11.94 4.44 -21.32
N ILE A 181 -12.00 5.11 -20.15
CA ILE A 181 -13.15 5.96 -19.79
C ILE A 181 -13.27 7.13 -20.78
N ALA A 182 -12.16 7.76 -21.18
CA ALA A 182 -12.17 8.85 -22.17
C ALA A 182 -12.68 8.39 -23.54
N ALA A 183 -12.25 7.20 -24.00
CA ALA A 183 -12.73 6.62 -25.26
C ALA A 183 -14.22 6.25 -25.19
N LEU A 184 -14.68 5.69 -24.08
CA LEU A 184 -16.10 5.40 -23.84
C LEU A 184 -16.93 6.69 -23.82
N LEU A 185 -16.42 7.76 -23.20
CA LEU A 185 -17.08 9.07 -23.17
C LEU A 185 -17.25 9.64 -24.58
N ALA A 186 -16.22 9.57 -25.42
CA ALA A 186 -16.30 9.99 -26.81
C ALA A 186 -17.30 9.18 -27.62
N SER A 187 -17.49 7.89 -27.30
CA SER A 187 -18.42 7.01 -28.00
C SER A 187 -19.90 7.29 -27.68
N VAL A 188 -20.21 8.20 -26.75
CA VAL A 188 -21.59 8.59 -26.42
C VAL A 188 -22.20 9.51 -27.48
N GLU A 189 -21.39 10.34 -28.16
CA GLU A 189 -21.84 11.40 -29.06
C GLU A 189 -22.81 10.95 -30.19
N PRO A 190 -22.59 9.83 -30.89
CA PRO A 190 -23.53 9.37 -31.93
C PRO A 190 -24.93 9.10 -31.39
N TYR A 191 -25.04 8.60 -30.18
CA TYR A 191 -26.32 8.20 -29.56
C TYR A 191 -27.10 9.40 -28.99
N GLU A 192 -26.48 10.54 -28.79
CA GLU A 192 -27.17 11.76 -28.34
C GLU A 192 -28.18 12.24 -29.37
N LYS A 193 -27.80 12.27 -30.65
CA LYS A 193 -28.69 12.67 -31.75
C LYS A 193 -29.83 11.67 -31.92
N GLU A 194 -29.53 10.39 -31.95
CA GLU A 194 -30.54 9.33 -32.04
C GLU A 194 -31.56 9.37 -30.89
N ARG A 195 -31.09 9.68 -29.67
CA ARG A 195 -31.95 9.85 -28.51
C ARG A 195 -32.98 10.95 -28.67
N VAL A 196 -32.56 12.14 -29.16
CA VAL A 196 -33.44 13.28 -29.38
C VAL A 196 -34.53 12.92 -30.41
N GLU A 197 -34.15 12.27 -31.50
CA GLU A 197 -35.11 11.83 -32.50
C GLU A 197 -36.11 10.80 -31.97
N LYS A 198 -35.64 9.84 -31.16
CA LYS A 198 -36.51 8.87 -30.49
C LYS A 198 -37.50 9.52 -29.50
N ILE A 199 -37.06 10.56 -28.77
CA ILE A 199 -37.92 11.29 -27.83
C ILE A 199 -38.98 12.05 -28.63
N ARG A 200 -38.56 12.77 -29.70
CA ARG A 200 -39.45 13.48 -30.60
C ARG A 200 -40.54 12.57 -31.19
N GLY A 201 -40.15 11.42 -31.74
CA GLY A 201 -41.09 10.43 -32.28
C GLY A 201 -42.06 9.94 -31.20
N ARG A 202 -41.60 9.58 -30.01
CA ARG A 202 -42.45 9.11 -28.90
C ARG A 202 -43.49 10.14 -28.47
N ILE A 203 -43.08 11.44 -28.39
CA ILE A 203 -44.00 12.52 -28.00
C ILE A 203 -45.05 12.71 -29.12
N LEU A 204 -44.66 12.70 -30.39
CA LEU A 204 -45.56 12.81 -31.54
C LEU A 204 -46.58 11.64 -31.54
N ASP A 205 -46.11 10.42 -31.44
CA ASP A 205 -46.98 9.22 -31.40
C ASP A 205 -47.99 9.30 -30.23
N ALA A 206 -47.55 9.78 -29.06
CA ALA A 206 -48.41 9.92 -27.90
C ALA A 206 -49.48 11.00 -28.07
N LEU A 207 -49.16 12.12 -28.78
CA LEU A 207 -50.07 13.16 -29.09
C LEU A 207 -51.10 12.75 -30.14
N GLU A 208 -50.67 12.12 -31.26
CA GLU A 208 -51.53 11.61 -32.30
C GLU A 208 -52.53 10.59 -31.77
N ASN A 209 -52.05 9.64 -30.92
CA ASN A 209 -52.90 8.59 -30.39
C ASN A 209 -53.92 9.10 -29.30
N LYS A 210 -53.66 10.22 -28.62
CA LYS A 210 -54.52 10.71 -27.52
C LYS A 210 -55.42 11.87 -27.92
N LEU A 211 -54.97 12.75 -28.83
CA LEU A 211 -55.65 14.04 -29.14
C LEU A 211 -56.13 14.16 -30.59
N GLY A 212 -55.81 13.18 -31.46
CA GLY A 212 -56.10 13.28 -32.90
C GLY A 212 -55.28 14.33 -33.61
N ALA A 213 -55.69 14.74 -34.81
CA ALA A 213 -54.90 15.62 -35.67
C ALA A 213 -54.83 17.13 -35.22
N GLU A 214 -55.55 17.48 -34.17
CA GLU A 214 -55.60 18.85 -33.61
C GLU A 214 -54.73 18.97 -32.34
N TYR A 215 -53.42 18.96 -32.44
CA TYR A 215 -52.54 19.35 -31.32
C TYR A 215 -51.86 20.70 -31.58
N ASP A 216 -51.63 21.44 -30.49
CA ASP A 216 -50.94 22.74 -30.54
C ASP A 216 -49.46 22.54 -30.74
N ASN A 217 -48.94 22.87 -31.94
CA ASN A 217 -47.52 22.77 -32.27
C ASN A 217 -46.62 23.56 -31.30
N ASN A 218 -47.06 24.74 -30.84
CA ASN A 218 -46.26 25.51 -29.87
C ASN A 218 -46.11 24.79 -28.53
N ARG A 219 -47.13 24.14 -28.08
CA ARG A 219 -47.07 23.34 -26.85
C ARG A 219 -46.18 22.10 -27.03
N PHE A 220 -46.23 21.45 -28.19
CA PHE A 220 -45.32 20.34 -28.51
C PHE A 220 -43.86 20.77 -28.49
N GLU A 221 -43.52 21.90 -29.14
CA GLU A 221 -42.15 22.40 -29.15
C GLU A 221 -41.66 22.82 -27.74
N GLN A 222 -42.52 23.38 -26.90
CA GLN A 222 -42.18 23.72 -25.52
C GLN A 222 -41.88 22.46 -24.69
N GLU A 223 -42.72 21.43 -24.79
CA GLU A 223 -42.49 20.14 -24.10
C GLU A 223 -41.22 19.46 -24.62
N LEU A 224 -40.96 19.51 -25.93
CA LEU A 224 -39.74 18.94 -26.51
C LEU A 224 -38.48 19.65 -25.98
N ILE A 225 -38.48 20.99 -25.94
CA ILE A 225 -37.37 21.77 -25.35
C ILE A 225 -37.16 21.39 -23.91
N TYR A 226 -38.22 21.32 -23.10
CA TYR A 226 -38.12 20.89 -21.70
C TYR A 226 -37.46 19.52 -21.53
N TYR A 227 -37.84 18.53 -22.36
CA TYR A 227 -37.22 17.19 -22.31
C TYR A 227 -35.78 17.19 -22.77
N ILE A 228 -35.43 17.98 -23.80
CA ILE A 228 -34.05 18.13 -24.29
C ILE A 228 -33.17 18.71 -23.20
N GLU A 229 -33.60 19.81 -22.55
CA GLU A 229 -32.87 20.44 -21.44
C GLU A 229 -32.71 19.51 -20.23
N LYS A 230 -33.80 18.84 -19.84
CA LYS A 230 -33.79 17.90 -18.72
C LYS A 230 -32.86 16.71 -18.93
N LEU A 231 -32.63 16.30 -20.18
CA LEU A 231 -31.79 15.16 -20.54
C LEU A 231 -30.43 15.62 -21.08
N ASP A 232 -30.11 16.91 -21.05
CA ASP A 232 -28.79 17.40 -21.46
C ASP A 232 -27.71 16.82 -20.56
N ILE A 233 -26.64 16.33 -21.22
CA ILE A 233 -25.47 15.69 -20.58
C ILE A 233 -24.17 16.39 -20.91
N ASN A 234 -24.21 17.55 -21.58
CA ASN A 234 -23.01 18.26 -22.01
C ASN A 234 -22.15 18.70 -20.82
N GLU A 235 -22.80 19.14 -19.74
CA GLU A 235 -22.12 19.55 -18.52
C GLU A 235 -21.39 18.35 -17.88
N GLU A 236 -22.06 17.21 -17.75
CA GLU A 236 -21.46 15.98 -17.19
C GLU A 236 -20.30 15.47 -18.03
N LYS A 237 -20.44 15.50 -19.35
CA LYS A 237 -19.35 15.14 -20.29
C LYS A 237 -18.13 16.02 -20.08
N GLN A 238 -18.32 17.33 -20.00
CA GLN A 238 -17.24 18.28 -19.83
C GLN A 238 -16.58 18.16 -18.45
N ARG A 239 -17.37 18.02 -17.39
CA ARG A 239 -16.87 17.81 -16.04
C ARG A 239 -16.09 16.50 -15.94
N LEU A 240 -16.62 15.42 -16.51
CA LEU A 240 -15.93 14.13 -16.51
C LEU A 240 -14.58 14.23 -17.26
N ALA A 241 -14.56 14.83 -18.44
CA ALA A 241 -13.32 15.05 -19.19
C ALA A 241 -12.29 15.86 -18.37
N ASN A 242 -12.72 16.92 -17.69
CA ASN A 242 -11.86 17.72 -16.83
C ASN A 242 -11.33 16.90 -15.63
N HIS A 243 -12.14 16.03 -15.04
CA HIS A 243 -11.70 15.17 -13.94
C HIS A 243 -10.72 14.10 -14.41
N LEU A 244 -10.89 13.53 -15.60
CA LEU A 244 -9.93 12.59 -16.20
C LEU A 244 -8.56 13.27 -16.40
N ASP A 245 -8.52 14.45 -16.98
CA ASP A 245 -7.31 15.24 -17.16
C ASP A 245 -6.67 15.62 -15.81
N TYR A 246 -7.49 16.00 -14.83
CA TYR A 246 -7.01 16.38 -13.51
C TYR A 246 -6.44 15.20 -12.75
N PHE A 247 -7.01 14.00 -12.93
CA PHE A 247 -6.47 12.77 -12.37
C PHE A 247 -5.06 12.49 -12.89
N ILE A 248 -4.85 12.54 -14.20
CA ILE A 248 -3.53 12.35 -14.82
C ILE A 248 -2.51 13.39 -14.32
N LYS A 249 -2.88 14.68 -14.34
CA LYS A 249 -2.01 15.77 -13.86
C LYS A 249 -1.65 15.61 -12.38
N THR A 250 -2.61 15.16 -11.56
CA THR A 250 -2.36 14.91 -10.12
C THR A 250 -1.43 13.72 -9.92
N MET A 251 -1.59 12.67 -10.72
CA MET A 251 -0.75 11.48 -10.71
C MET A 251 0.72 11.77 -11.10
N GLU A 252 0.93 12.72 -12.02
CA GLU A 252 2.25 13.16 -12.50
C GLU A 252 2.84 14.32 -11.67
N GLY A 253 2.11 14.76 -10.65
CA GLY A 253 2.49 15.86 -9.78
C GLY A 253 3.37 15.43 -8.61
N GLU A 254 3.21 16.12 -7.47
CA GLU A 254 3.99 15.89 -6.26
C GLU A 254 3.69 14.55 -5.59
N TYR A 255 4.63 14.07 -4.76
CA TYR A 255 4.47 12.88 -3.94
C TYR A 255 3.32 12.99 -2.92
N GLY A 256 2.70 11.86 -2.57
CA GLY A 256 1.70 11.81 -1.50
C GLY A 256 0.27 12.18 -1.92
N GLN A 257 -0.08 12.07 -3.20
CA GLN A 257 -1.38 12.50 -3.74
C GLN A 257 -2.49 11.44 -3.68
N GLY A 258 -2.29 10.28 -3.03
CA GLY A 258 -3.26 9.17 -3.03
C GLY A 258 -4.66 9.57 -2.57
N LYS A 259 -4.80 10.37 -1.50
CA LYS A 259 -6.11 10.87 -1.04
C LYS A 259 -6.79 11.75 -2.09
N LYS A 260 -6.03 12.62 -2.76
CA LYS A 260 -6.54 13.52 -3.79
C LYS A 260 -7.01 12.76 -5.02
N LEU A 261 -6.26 11.74 -5.45
CA LEU A 261 -6.68 10.83 -6.51
C LEU A 261 -7.98 10.11 -6.16
N GLY A 262 -8.14 9.67 -4.89
CA GLY A 262 -9.39 9.09 -4.38
C GLY A 262 -10.57 10.04 -4.49
N PHE A 263 -10.41 11.31 -4.12
CA PHE A 263 -11.46 12.33 -4.28
C PHE A 263 -11.82 12.58 -5.74
N ILE A 264 -10.81 12.69 -6.62
CA ILE A 264 -11.07 12.88 -8.05
C ILE A 264 -11.85 11.68 -8.62
N ALA A 265 -11.49 10.44 -8.25
CA ALA A 265 -12.21 9.24 -8.66
C ALA A 265 -13.66 9.20 -8.14
N GLN A 266 -13.95 9.78 -6.96
CA GLN A 266 -15.32 9.95 -6.48
C GLN A 266 -16.11 10.95 -7.33
N GLU A 267 -15.52 12.11 -7.68
CA GLU A 267 -16.17 13.10 -8.55
C GLU A 267 -16.44 12.52 -9.94
N MET A 268 -15.47 11.79 -10.54
CA MET A 268 -15.69 11.05 -11.78
C MET A 268 -16.91 10.11 -11.67
N GLY A 269 -17.07 9.43 -10.53
CA GLY A 269 -18.21 8.55 -10.28
C GLY A 269 -19.54 9.30 -10.22
N ARG A 270 -19.56 10.51 -9.68
CA ARG A 270 -20.76 11.37 -9.67
C ARG A 270 -21.19 11.74 -11.09
N GLU A 271 -20.23 12.19 -11.91
CA GLU A 271 -20.54 12.58 -13.29
C GLU A 271 -21.00 11.38 -14.13
N ILE A 272 -20.35 10.21 -14.00
CA ILE A 272 -20.77 8.97 -14.68
C ILE A 272 -22.18 8.53 -14.23
N ASN A 273 -22.52 8.66 -12.94
CA ASN A 273 -23.84 8.33 -12.44
C ASN A 273 -24.91 9.27 -12.98
N THR A 274 -24.64 10.60 -13.02
CA THR A 274 -25.57 11.60 -13.54
C THR A 274 -25.76 11.41 -15.05
N LEU A 275 -24.68 11.14 -15.80
CA LEU A 275 -24.74 10.79 -17.21
C LEU A 275 -25.64 9.56 -17.42
N GLY A 276 -25.49 8.51 -16.60
CA GLY A 276 -26.33 7.33 -16.63
C GLY A 276 -27.80 7.60 -16.35
N SER A 277 -28.11 8.43 -15.36
CA SER A 277 -29.50 8.76 -14.99
C SER A 277 -30.21 9.59 -16.07
N LYS A 278 -29.46 10.44 -16.78
CA LYS A 278 -29.97 11.23 -17.90
C LYS A 278 -29.99 10.47 -19.23
N SER A 279 -29.27 9.35 -19.33
CA SER A 279 -29.18 8.55 -20.57
C SER A 279 -30.39 7.63 -20.73
N ASN A 280 -31.42 8.12 -21.42
CA ASN A 280 -32.62 7.34 -21.77
C ASN A 280 -32.43 6.59 -23.12
N HIS A 281 -31.33 5.84 -23.24
CA HIS A 281 -30.95 5.09 -24.44
C HIS A 281 -30.15 3.84 -24.04
N ALA A 282 -30.50 2.65 -24.58
CA ALA A 282 -29.90 1.38 -24.16
C ALA A 282 -28.37 1.34 -24.37
N GLU A 283 -27.88 1.76 -25.54
CA GLU A 283 -26.44 1.75 -25.82
C GLU A 283 -25.67 2.74 -24.94
N MET A 284 -26.22 3.90 -24.65
CA MET A 284 -25.62 4.83 -23.69
C MET A 284 -25.55 4.23 -22.28
N GLN A 285 -26.57 3.48 -21.85
CA GLN A 285 -26.53 2.76 -20.57
C GLN A 285 -25.44 1.69 -20.54
N ASN A 286 -25.27 0.94 -21.65
CA ASN A 286 -24.18 -0.04 -21.78
C ASN A 286 -22.80 0.63 -21.68
N ILE A 287 -22.61 1.80 -22.28
CA ILE A 287 -21.38 2.59 -22.20
C ILE A 287 -21.14 3.03 -20.76
N VAL A 288 -22.16 3.55 -20.07
CA VAL A 288 -22.08 3.97 -18.67
C VAL A 288 -21.69 2.82 -17.74
N VAL A 289 -22.25 1.62 -17.94
CA VAL A 289 -21.87 0.43 -17.17
C VAL A 289 -20.37 0.13 -17.36
N LYS A 290 -19.87 0.13 -18.59
CA LYS A 290 -18.43 -0.07 -18.87
C LYS A 290 -17.56 1.01 -18.21
N MET A 291 -17.97 2.28 -18.23
CA MET A 291 -17.25 3.35 -17.53
C MET A 291 -17.21 3.11 -16.02
N LYS A 292 -18.31 2.62 -15.41
CA LYS A 292 -18.35 2.29 -13.99
C LYS A 292 -17.41 1.15 -13.64
N ASP A 293 -17.33 0.12 -14.46
CA ASP A 293 -16.42 -1.00 -14.25
C ASP A 293 -14.95 -0.56 -14.28
N GLU A 294 -14.57 0.28 -15.25
CA GLU A 294 -13.22 0.85 -15.33
C GLU A 294 -12.91 1.75 -14.13
N LEU A 295 -13.88 2.57 -13.71
CA LEU A 295 -13.72 3.46 -12.55
C LEU A 295 -13.60 2.70 -11.23
N GLU A 296 -14.33 1.61 -11.05
CA GLU A 296 -14.26 0.81 -9.82
C GLU A 296 -12.87 0.19 -9.66
N GLN A 297 -12.27 -0.29 -10.75
CA GLN A 297 -10.88 -0.75 -10.73
C GLN A 297 -9.89 0.36 -10.35
N ILE A 298 -10.13 1.61 -10.82
CA ILE A 298 -9.32 2.76 -10.38
C ILE A 298 -9.47 2.99 -8.88
N LYS A 299 -10.70 3.00 -8.34
CA LYS A 299 -10.98 3.25 -6.92
C LYS A 299 -10.34 2.22 -6.01
N GLU A 300 -10.39 0.94 -6.38
CA GLU A 300 -9.74 -0.13 -5.63
C GLU A 300 -8.21 0.07 -5.57
N GLN A 301 -7.60 0.41 -6.68
CA GLN A 301 -6.15 0.57 -6.75
C GLN A 301 -5.64 1.88 -6.12
N VAL A 302 -6.42 2.94 -6.16
CA VAL A 302 -6.07 4.23 -5.51
C VAL A 302 -5.89 4.08 -4.00
N LEU A 303 -6.56 3.12 -3.37
CA LEU A 303 -6.37 2.82 -1.95
C LEU A 303 -4.94 2.38 -1.61
N ASN A 304 -4.20 1.86 -2.59
CA ASN A 304 -2.82 1.41 -2.44
C ASN A 304 -1.78 2.49 -2.79
N VAL A 305 -2.20 3.70 -3.16
CA VAL A 305 -1.32 4.82 -3.50
C VAL A 305 -1.01 5.65 -2.27
N MET A 306 0.30 5.97 -2.08
CA MET A 306 0.78 6.87 -1.02
C MET A 306 0.37 8.32 -1.25
#